data_c05039a4afe4b1afe0489999aea5b54a
#
_entry.id   c05039a4afe4b1afe0489999aea5b54a
#
_cell.length_a   1.000
_cell.length_b   1.000
_cell.length_c   1.000
_cell.angle_alpha   90.00
_cell.angle_beta   90.00
_cell.angle_gamma   90.00
#
_symmetry.space_group_name_H-M   'P 1'
#
loop_
_entity.id
_entity.type
_entity.pdbx_description
1 polymer ?
#
loop_
_entity_poly.entity_id
_entity_poly.type
_entity_poly.pdbx_seq_one_letter_code
_entity_poly.pdbx_strand_id
1 'polypeptide(L)'
;KEPEYKKVPLTPEEEAYLNEYLENLPVIADIDLDVLFEQLSKGEQSAVQTLASYYMKATAELAADMNAKEILLADLIQEANLSLIQALDNAGEELRDEEWLLAEVRKGILQVIEEQTQVKFGDDSLVARVEKLESAVRELNDDEDDKNAFSIDELAIILDMNVDEIRDILRLTGDDK
;
A
#
# COMPACT_ATOMS: atom_id res chain seq x y z
N LYS A 1 6.40 -2.05 -17.85
CA LYS A 1 5.50 -3.04 -17.27
C LYS A 1 4.34 -2.33 -16.58
N GLU A 2 3.13 -2.62 -17.02
CA GLU A 2 1.96 -2.01 -16.42
C GLU A 2 1.76 -2.50 -14.99
N PRO A 3 1.33 -1.62 -14.06
CA PRO A 3 1.08 -2.02 -12.69
C PRO A 3 -0.10 -2.99 -12.61
N GLU A 4 -0.02 -3.96 -11.71
CA GLU A 4 -1.06 -4.98 -11.50
C GLU A 4 -2.25 -4.46 -10.70
N TYR A 5 -2.35 -3.16 -10.47
CA TYR A 5 -3.45 -2.54 -9.76
C TYR A 5 -4.20 -1.59 -10.70
N LYS A 6 -5.43 -1.29 -10.33
CA LYS A 6 -6.25 -0.36 -11.11
C LYS A 6 -6.04 1.07 -10.62
N LYS A 7 -5.52 1.93 -11.49
CA LYS A 7 -5.43 3.36 -11.23
C LYS A 7 -6.84 3.95 -11.19
N VAL A 8 -7.06 4.90 -10.28
CA VAL A 8 -8.33 5.62 -10.20
C VAL A 8 -8.05 7.12 -10.30
N PRO A 9 -8.95 7.90 -10.92
CA PRO A 9 -8.79 9.34 -10.96
C PRO A 9 -8.94 9.95 -9.56
N LEU A 10 -8.38 11.13 -9.36
CA LEU A 10 -8.53 11.86 -8.11
C LEU A 10 -9.98 12.32 -7.93
N THR A 11 -10.48 12.20 -6.71
CA THR A 11 -11.76 12.84 -6.35
C THR A 11 -11.55 14.35 -6.24
N PRO A 12 -12.64 15.16 -6.25
CA PRO A 12 -12.49 16.61 -6.04
C PRO A 12 -11.79 16.95 -4.73
N GLU A 13 -12.02 16.19 -3.67
CA GLU A 13 -11.37 16.38 -2.37
C GLU A 13 -9.87 16.06 -2.46
N GLU A 14 -9.52 15.02 -3.19
CA GLU A 14 -8.11 14.65 -3.40
C GLU A 14 -7.39 15.68 -4.26
N GLU A 15 -8.04 16.22 -5.30
CA GLU A 15 -7.48 17.30 -6.10
C GLU A 15 -7.22 18.55 -5.26
N ALA A 16 -8.17 18.92 -4.39
CA ALA A 16 -8.02 20.05 -3.49
C ALA A 16 -6.87 19.82 -2.52
N TYR A 17 -6.75 18.62 -1.96
CA TYR A 17 -5.66 18.25 -1.07
C TYR A 17 -4.30 18.38 -1.78
N LEU A 18 -4.20 17.84 -2.99
CA LEU A 18 -2.96 17.91 -3.77
C LEU A 18 -2.57 19.35 -4.07
N ASN A 19 -3.53 20.17 -4.50
CA ASN A 19 -3.27 21.58 -4.83
C ASN A 19 -2.77 22.33 -3.60
N GLU A 20 -3.41 22.13 -2.44
CA GLU A 20 -2.97 22.76 -1.19
C GLU A 20 -1.56 22.29 -0.80
N TYR A 21 -1.32 20.99 -0.93
CA TYR A 21 -0.01 20.42 -0.64
C TYR A 21 1.09 21.07 -1.50
N LEU A 22 0.84 21.15 -2.82
CA LEU A 22 1.81 21.73 -3.76
C LEU A 22 2.04 23.22 -3.51
N GLU A 23 1.00 23.96 -3.16
CA GLU A 23 1.11 25.40 -2.86
C GLU A 23 1.95 25.67 -1.61
N ASN A 24 1.97 24.73 -0.66
CA ASN A 24 2.71 24.88 0.59
C ASN A 24 4.15 24.38 0.49
N LEU A 25 4.55 23.82 -0.64
CA LEU A 25 5.93 23.39 -0.83
C LEU A 25 6.87 24.58 -1.01
N PRO A 26 8.11 24.49 -0.50
CA PRO A 26 9.08 25.57 -0.70
C PRO A 26 9.41 25.72 -2.18
N VAL A 27 9.57 26.96 -2.62
CA VAL A 27 10.02 27.24 -3.98
C VAL A 27 11.54 27.15 -4.00
N ILE A 28 12.07 26.22 -4.79
CA ILE A 28 13.49 26.02 -4.97
C ILE A 28 13.87 26.59 -6.33
N ALA A 29 14.67 27.64 -6.34
CA ALA A 29 15.10 28.32 -7.56
C ALA A 29 16.62 28.27 -7.70
N ASP A 30 17.09 28.51 -8.92
CA ASP A 30 18.51 28.65 -9.25
C ASP A 30 19.38 27.46 -8.85
N ILE A 31 18.88 26.24 -9.11
CA ILE A 31 19.65 25.03 -8.86
C ILE A 31 20.18 24.46 -10.16
N ASP A 32 21.36 23.85 -10.05
CA ASP A 32 21.97 23.08 -11.11
C ASP A 32 21.89 21.61 -10.74
N LEU A 33 20.99 20.88 -11.39
CA LEU A 33 20.75 19.47 -11.08
C LEU A 33 21.98 18.61 -11.34
N ASP A 34 22.74 18.90 -12.40
CA ASP A 34 23.95 18.14 -12.74
C ASP A 34 24.97 18.25 -11.61
N VAL A 35 25.16 19.46 -11.07
CA VAL A 35 26.07 19.69 -9.95
C VAL A 35 25.58 18.95 -8.71
N LEU A 36 24.27 19.02 -8.44
CA LEU A 36 23.68 18.36 -7.26
C LEU A 36 23.80 16.84 -7.32
N PHE A 37 23.57 16.23 -8.47
CA PHE A 37 23.75 14.79 -8.63
C PHE A 37 25.22 14.37 -8.53
N GLU A 38 26.13 15.22 -9.01
CA GLU A 38 27.57 14.97 -8.82
C GLU A 38 27.93 15.03 -7.34
N GLN A 39 27.46 16.04 -6.61
CA GLN A 39 27.67 16.15 -5.17
C GLN A 39 27.05 14.97 -4.41
N LEU A 40 25.89 14.50 -4.85
CA LEU A 40 25.26 13.31 -4.29
C LEU A 40 26.16 12.08 -4.41
N SER A 41 26.79 11.91 -5.57
CA SER A 41 27.74 10.79 -5.79
C SER A 41 28.96 10.87 -4.88
N LYS A 42 29.29 12.05 -4.38
CA LYS A 42 30.38 12.27 -3.44
C LYS A 42 29.95 12.18 -1.98
N GLY A 43 28.69 11.86 -1.73
CA GLY A 43 28.14 11.71 -0.38
C GLY A 43 27.87 13.01 0.36
N GLU A 44 27.75 14.13 -0.35
CA GLU A 44 27.47 15.42 0.27
C GLU A 44 26.02 15.49 0.76
N GLN A 45 25.82 15.61 2.07
CA GLN A 45 24.50 15.61 2.70
C GLN A 45 23.65 16.81 2.29
N SER A 46 24.29 17.95 2.01
CA SER A 46 23.59 19.13 1.52
C SER A 46 22.88 18.88 0.19
N ALA A 47 23.49 18.06 -0.68
CA ALA A 47 22.89 17.69 -1.95
C ALA A 47 21.64 16.81 -1.73
N VAL A 48 21.69 15.89 -0.78
CA VAL A 48 20.54 15.06 -0.42
C VAL A 48 19.35 15.95 -0.01
N GLN A 49 19.57 16.90 0.88
CA GLN A 49 18.54 17.80 1.37
C GLN A 49 17.95 18.67 0.25
N THR A 50 18.81 19.23 -0.60
CA THR A 50 18.38 20.11 -1.69
C THR A 50 17.58 19.32 -2.74
N LEU A 51 18.09 18.15 -3.14
CA LEU A 51 17.38 17.28 -4.09
C LEU A 51 16.05 16.79 -3.53
N ALA A 52 16.00 16.41 -2.25
CA ALA A 52 14.76 16.01 -1.62
C ALA A 52 13.71 17.13 -1.68
N SER A 53 14.09 18.34 -1.32
CA SER A 53 13.19 19.49 -1.36
C SER A 53 12.74 19.80 -2.78
N TYR A 54 13.66 19.76 -3.74
CA TYR A 54 13.36 20.05 -5.14
C TYR A 54 12.37 19.06 -5.73
N TYR A 55 12.54 17.76 -5.44
CA TYR A 55 11.72 16.72 -6.04
C TYR A 55 10.42 16.42 -5.29
N MET A 56 10.12 17.08 -4.18
CA MET A 56 8.86 16.89 -3.45
C MET A 56 7.64 17.15 -4.33
N LYS A 57 7.70 18.13 -5.21
CA LYS A 57 6.62 18.43 -6.15
C LYS A 57 6.42 17.28 -7.14
N ALA A 58 7.50 16.86 -7.79
CA ALA A 58 7.46 15.78 -8.78
C ALA A 58 6.99 14.46 -8.17
N THR A 59 7.44 14.15 -6.95
CA THR A 59 7.03 12.91 -6.28
C THR A 59 5.57 12.93 -5.84
N ALA A 60 5.06 14.08 -5.39
CA ALA A 60 3.64 14.23 -5.07
C ALA A 60 2.77 14.08 -6.32
N GLU A 61 3.18 14.67 -7.43
CA GLU A 61 2.48 14.53 -8.71
C GLU A 61 2.50 13.08 -9.20
N LEU A 62 3.63 12.39 -9.02
CA LEU A 62 3.76 10.98 -9.37
C LEU A 62 2.83 10.12 -8.51
N ALA A 63 2.76 10.37 -7.21
CA ALA A 63 1.85 9.66 -6.31
C ALA A 63 0.39 9.86 -6.74
N ALA A 64 0.03 11.09 -7.09
CA ALA A 64 -1.32 11.40 -7.56
C ALA A 64 -1.65 10.69 -8.88
N ASP A 65 -0.68 10.62 -9.80
CA ASP A 65 -0.83 9.91 -11.07
C ASP A 65 -1.01 8.40 -10.86
N MET A 66 -0.46 7.87 -9.78
CA MET A 66 -0.55 6.45 -9.44
C MET A 66 -1.68 6.14 -8.45
N ASN A 67 -2.61 7.06 -8.24
CA ASN A 67 -3.67 6.93 -7.24
C ASN A 67 -4.41 5.60 -7.33
N ALA A 68 -4.71 5.00 -6.18
CA ALA A 68 -5.36 3.71 -6.07
C ALA A 68 -6.48 3.76 -5.04
N LYS A 69 -7.50 2.93 -5.23
CA LYS A 69 -8.67 2.92 -4.37
C LYS A 69 -8.37 2.46 -2.93
N GLU A 70 -7.40 1.56 -2.79
CA GLU A 70 -7.11 0.87 -1.54
C GLU A 70 -6.23 1.67 -0.59
N ILE A 71 -5.75 2.85 -1.00
CA ILE A 71 -4.86 3.67 -0.19
C ILE A 71 -5.21 5.15 -0.35
N LEU A 72 -5.15 5.89 0.74
CA LEU A 72 -5.42 7.33 0.71
C LEU A 72 -4.31 8.09 -0.01
N LEU A 73 -4.67 9.11 -0.79
CA LEU A 73 -3.71 9.94 -1.50
C LEU A 73 -2.65 10.52 -0.55
N ALA A 74 -3.06 10.98 0.63
CA ALA A 74 -2.12 11.52 1.62
C ALA A 74 -1.06 10.49 2.00
N ASP A 75 -1.45 9.24 2.16
CA ASP A 75 -0.53 8.14 2.49
C ASP A 75 0.40 7.82 1.31
N LEU A 76 -0.11 7.89 0.08
CA LEU A 76 0.72 7.71 -1.12
C LEU A 76 1.78 8.81 -1.24
N ILE A 77 1.42 10.05 -0.96
CA ILE A 77 2.36 11.18 -0.99
C ILE A 77 3.43 11.01 0.09
N GLN A 78 3.04 10.58 1.30
CA GLN A 78 4.01 10.29 2.36
C GLN A 78 4.97 9.19 1.96
N GLU A 79 4.46 8.13 1.35
CA GLU A 79 5.29 7.02 0.86
C GLU A 79 6.23 7.49 -0.25
N ALA A 80 5.75 8.33 -1.15
CA ALA A 80 6.58 8.91 -2.21
C ALA A 80 7.74 9.71 -1.61
N ASN A 81 7.47 10.54 -0.59
CA ASN A 81 8.49 11.31 0.09
C ASN A 81 9.50 10.41 0.81
N LEU A 82 9.03 9.38 1.48
CA LEU A 82 9.90 8.41 2.16
C LEU A 82 10.80 7.69 1.15
N SER A 83 10.23 7.23 0.04
CA SER A 83 10.98 6.58 -1.03
C SER A 83 12.01 7.49 -1.66
N LEU A 84 11.67 8.78 -1.82
CA LEU A 84 12.60 9.80 -2.32
C LEU A 84 13.82 9.93 -1.41
N ILE A 85 13.59 10.09 -0.10
CA ILE A 85 14.66 10.26 0.87
C ILE A 85 15.52 8.99 0.93
N GLN A 86 14.90 7.82 0.95
CA GLN A 86 15.61 6.55 0.98
C GLN A 86 16.47 6.34 -0.28
N ALA A 87 15.93 6.70 -1.45
CA ALA A 87 16.69 6.59 -2.69
C ALA A 87 17.93 7.50 -2.66
N LEU A 88 17.76 8.73 -2.21
CA LEU A 88 18.88 9.68 -2.11
C LEU A 88 19.94 9.21 -1.09
N ASP A 89 19.49 8.71 0.06
CA ASP A 89 20.40 8.20 1.09
C ASP A 89 21.17 6.95 0.63
N ASN A 90 20.60 6.17 -0.28
CA ASN A 90 21.17 4.92 -0.77
C ASN A 90 21.70 5.03 -2.20
N ALA A 91 21.89 6.25 -2.71
CA ALA A 91 22.32 6.46 -4.10
C ALA A 91 23.72 5.88 -4.41
N GLY A 92 24.59 5.77 -3.40
CA GLY A 92 25.93 5.23 -3.58
C GLY A 92 26.85 6.21 -4.27
N GLU A 93 27.94 5.68 -4.81
CA GLU A 93 28.98 6.48 -5.44
C GLU A 93 28.79 6.65 -6.95
N GLU A 94 27.80 5.98 -7.53
CA GLU A 94 27.47 6.14 -8.95
C GLU A 94 26.83 7.50 -9.20
N LEU A 95 27.10 8.07 -10.36
CA LEU A 95 26.44 9.28 -10.81
C LEU A 95 25.00 8.93 -11.18
N ARG A 96 24.05 9.47 -10.45
CA ARG A 96 22.61 9.24 -10.68
C ARG A 96 22.00 10.41 -11.43
N ASP A 97 20.76 10.24 -11.88
CA ASP A 97 20.01 11.26 -12.59
C ASP A 97 18.55 11.24 -12.14
N GLU A 98 17.78 12.18 -12.68
CA GLU A 98 16.35 12.30 -12.38
C GLU A 98 15.57 11.03 -12.74
N GLU A 99 15.88 10.43 -13.88
CA GLU A 99 15.18 9.22 -14.35
C GLU A 99 15.35 8.07 -13.33
N TRP A 100 16.57 7.87 -12.85
CA TRP A 100 16.84 6.88 -11.83
C TRP A 100 16.07 7.18 -10.54
N LEU A 101 16.10 8.44 -10.10
CA LEU A 101 15.47 8.85 -8.84
C LEU A 101 13.96 8.65 -8.88
N LEU A 102 13.30 9.08 -9.94
CA LEU A 102 11.87 8.93 -10.09
C LEU A 102 11.46 7.46 -10.25
N ALA A 103 12.31 6.64 -10.89
CA ALA A 103 12.08 5.20 -10.98
C ALA A 103 12.12 4.53 -9.60
N GLU A 104 13.04 4.95 -8.74
CA GLU A 104 13.12 4.43 -7.37
C GLU A 104 11.89 4.84 -6.54
N VAL A 105 11.45 6.08 -6.68
CA VAL A 105 10.22 6.54 -6.01
C VAL A 105 9.02 5.75 -6.49
N ARG A 106 8.90 5.53 -7.80
CA ARG A 106 7.80 4.75 -8.38
C ARG A 106 7.76 3.33 -7.83
N LYS A 107 8.92 2.69 -7.68
CA LYS A 107 9.00 1.35 -7.07
C LYS A 107 8.44 1.35 -5.65
N GLY A 108 8.78 2.35 -4.84
CA GLY A 108 8.29 2.46 -3.47
C GLY A 108 6.79 2.64 -3.41
N ILE A 109 6.24 3.48 -4.28
CA ILE A 109 4.79 3.70 -4.38
C ILE A 109 4.08 2.42 -4.80
N LEU A 110 4.59 1.74 -5.84
CA LEU A 110 4.01 0.47 -6.31
C LEU A 110 4.01 -0.59 -5.22
N GLN A 111 5.10 -0.70 -4.47
CA GLN A 111 5.21 -1.67 -3.39
C GLN A 111 4.14 -1.46 -2.34
N VAL A 112 3.90 -0.23 -1.94
CA VAL A 112 2.88 0.09 -0.93
C VAL A 112 1.46 -0.18 -1.45
N ILE A 113 1.22 0.13 -2.72
CA ILE A 113 -0.08 -0.15 -3.35
C ILE A 113 -0.34 -1.66 -3.40
N GLU A 114 0.67 -2.43 -3.79
CA GLU A 114 0.56 -3.89 -3.84
C GLU A 114 0.32 -4.49 -2.46
N GLU A 115 1.02 -4.02 -1.44
CA GLU A 115 0.84 -4.46 -0.06
C GLU A 115 -0.58 -4.19 0.43
N GLN A 116 -1.12 -2.99 0.17
CA GLN A 116 -2.48 -2.63 0.57
C GLN A 116 -3.53 -3.42 -0.22
N THR A 117 -3.29 -3.67 -1.49
CA THR A 117 -4.17 -4.48 -2.31
C THR A 117 -4.22 -5.92 -1.81
N GLN A 118 -3.08 -6.48 -1.43
CA GLN A 118 -3.01 -7.84 -0.88
C GLN A 118 -3.72 -7.94 0.48
N VAL A 119 -3.55 -6.96 1.35
CA VAL A 119 -4.23 -6.91 2.65
C VAL A 119 -5.75 -6.91 2.43
N LYS A 120 -6.25 -6.05 1.55
CA LYS A 120 -7.67 -5.98 1.24
C LYS A 120 -8.20 -7.29 0.65
N PHE A 121 -7.45 -7.88 -0.27
CA PHE A 121 -7.81 -9.17 -0.87
C PHE A 121 -7.88 -10.25 0.20
N GLY A 122 -6.95 -10.28 1.13
CA GLY A 122 -6.94 -11.20 2.25
C GLY A 122 -8.16 -11.02 3.16
N ASP A 123 -8.52 -9.78 3.46
CA ASP A 123 -9.69 -9.45 4.28
C ASP A 123 -10.99 -9.88 3.58
N ASP A 124 -11.14 -9.59 2.30
CA ASP A 124 -12.30 -10.00 1.51
C ASP A 124 -12.42 -11.53 1.45
N SER A 125 -11.31 -12.22 1.31
CA SER A 125 -11.27 -13.69 1.32
C SER A 125 -11.67 -14.26 2.68
N LEU A 126 -11.25 -13.63 3.77
CA LEU A 126 -11.62 -14.02 5.13
C LEU A 126 -13.13 -13.84 5.34
N VAL A 127 -13.70 -12.73 4.90
CA VAL A 127 -15.14 -12.48 4.98
C VAL A 127 -15.91 -13.55 4.21
N ALA A 128 -15.47 -13.90 3.01
CA ALA A 128 -16.10 -14.96 2.20
C ALA A 128 -16.05 -16.31 2.92
N ARG A 129 -14.94 -16.62 3.58
CA ARG A 129 -14.79 -17.85 4.37
C ARG A 129 -15.72 -17.87 5.57
N VAL A 130 -15.85 -16.73 6.27
CA VAL A 130 -16.76 -16.61 7.42
C VAL A 130 -18.21 -16.82 6.97
N GLU A 131 -18.63 -16.22 5.87
CA GLU A 131 -19.98 -16.37 5.33
C GLU A 131 -20.25 -17.83 4.95
N LYS A 132 -19.28 -18.49 4.32
CA LYS A 132 -19.40 -19.89 3.95
C LYS A 132 -19.55 -20.78 5.18
N LEU A 133 -18.78 -20.52 6.22
CA LEU A 133 -18.83 -21.26 7.48
C LEU A 133 -20.18 -21.06 8.17
N GLU A 134 -20.66 -19.83 8.25
CA GLU A 134 -21.96 -19.51 8.85
C GLU A 134 -23.10 -20.19 8.11
N SER A 135 -23.07 -20.20 6.77
CA SER A 135 -24.07 -20.86 5.94
C SER A 135 -24.06 -22.38 6.18
N ALA A 136 -22.87 -22.98 6.25
CA ALA A 136 -22.74 -24.42 6.49
C ALA A 136 -23.27 -24.80 7.87
N VAL A 137 -22.96 -24.02 8.90
CA VAL A 137 -23.44 -24.26 10.27
C VAL A 137 -24.97 -24.14 10.31
N ARG A 138 -25.52 -23.14 9.62
CA ARG A 138 -26.99 -22.94 9.58
C ARG A 138 -27.70 -24.11 8.90
N GLU A 139 -27.18 -24.58 7.76
CA GLU A 139 -27.77 -25.71 7.05
C GLU A 139 -27.73 -26.99 7.89
N LEU A 140 -26.64 -27.21 8.60
CA LEU A 140 -26.46 -28.42 9.43
C LEU A 140 -27.33 -28.37 10.68
N ASN A 141 -27.63 -27.18 11.21
CA ASN A 141 -28.44 -27.00 12.41
C ASN A 141 -29.96 -26.95 12.10
N ASP A 142 -30.34 -26.83 10.83
CA ASP A 142 -31.75 -26.87 10.43
C ASP A 142 -32.34 -28.30 10.42
N ASP A 143 -31.50 -29.33 10.61
CA ASP A 143 -31.96 -30.69 10.76
C ASP A 143 -32.51 -30.87 12.17
N GLU A 144 -33.81 -31.14 12.30
CA GLU A 144 -34.53 -31.18 13.59
C GLU A 144 -33.98 -32.25 14.55
N ASP A 145 -33.33 -33.28 14.03
CA ASP A 145 -32.83 -34.38 14.82
C ASP A 145 -31.39 -34.20 15.28
N ASP A 146 -30.72 -33.15 14.83
CA ASP A 146 -29.31 -32.97 15.17
C ASP A 146 -29.15 -31.95 16.29
N LYS A 147 -29.04 -32.44 17.49
CA LYS A 147 -28.81 -31.61 18.67
C LYS A 147 -27.32 -31.36 18.90
N ASN A 148 -26.47 -31.89 18.06
CA ASN A 148 -25.02 -31.80 18.22
C ASN A 148 -24.46 -30.84 17.20
N ALA A 149 -23.83 -29.78 17.67
CA ALA A 149 -23.04 -28.92 16.81
C ALA A 149 -21.92 -29.75 16.23
N PHE A 150 -21.62 -29.55 14.94
CA PHE A 150 -20.47 -30.20 14.33
C PHE A 150 -19.19 -29.73 15.01
N SER A 151 -18.27 -30.63 15.21
CA SER A 151 -16.97 -30.30 15.77
C SER A 151 -16.16 -29.48 14.74
N ILE A 152 -15.15 -28.80 15.24
CA ILE A 152 -14.22 -28.02 14.38
C ILE A 152 -13.57 -28.94 13.35
N ASP A 153 -13.21 -30.19 13.76
CA ASP A 153 -12.60 -31.16 12.86
C ASP A 153 -13.56 -31.59 11.74
N GLU A 154 -14.83 -31.77 12.06
CA GLU A 154 -15.87 -32.11 11.08
C GLU A 154 -16.10 -30.94 10.11
N LEU A 155 -16.13 -29.71 10.60
CA LEU A 155 -16.25 -28.52 9.77
C LEU A 155 -15.06 -28.37 8.84
N ALA A 156 -13.85 -28.69 9.33
CA ALA A 156 -12.64 -28.63 8.51
C ALA A 156 -12.74 -29.57 7.31
N ILE A 157 -13.27 -30.76 7.52
CA ILE A 157 -13.46 -31.78 6.46
C ILE A 157 -14.52 -31.27 5.46
N ILE A 158 -15.66 -30.83 5.95
CA ILE A 158 -16.79 -30.39 5.14
C ILE A 158 -16.42 -29.16 4.27
N LEU A 159 -15.70 -28.21 4.83
CA LEU A 159 -15.37 -26.94 4.16
C LEU A 159 -14.00 -26.97 3.48
N ASP A 160 -13.28 -28.09 3.56
CA ASP A 160 -11.93 -28.23 3.03
C ASP A 160 -11.01 -27.10 3.55
N MET A 161 -11.09 -26.84 4.85
CA MET A 161 -10.32 -25.81 5.53
C MET A 161 -9.46 -26.42 6.63
N ASN A 162 -8.39 -25.72 6.97
CA ASN A 162 -7.53 -26.10 8.09
C ASN A 162 -8.25 -25.80 9.42
N VAL A 163 -8.07 -26.68 10.41
CA VAL A 163 -8.67 -26.53 11.76
C VAL A 163 -8.30 -25.17 12.38
N ASP A 164 -7.04 -24.77 12.24
CA ASP A 164 -6.57 -23.49 12.80
C ASP A 164 -7.25 -22.30 12.13
N GLU A 165 -7.49 -22.37 10.80
CA GLU A 165 -8.22 -21.33 10.08
C GLU A 165 -9.65 -21.19 10.60
N ILE A 166 -10.33 -22.30 10.82
CA ILE A 166 -11.70 -22.29 11.35
C ILE A 166 -11.73 -21.70 12.74
N ARG A 167 -10.79 -22.10 13.60
CA ARG A 167 -10.70 -21.59 14.96
C ARG A 167 -10.45 -20.08 14.97
N ASP A 168 -9.57 -19.58 14.08
CA ASP A 168 -9.28 -18.17 13.96
C ASP A 168 -10.51 -17.39 13.46
N ILE A 169 -11.26 -17.93 12.50
CA ILE A 169 -12.49 -17.33 11.99
C ILE A 169 -13.54 -17.22 13.10
N LEU A 170 -13.75 -18.30 13.85
CA LEU A 170 -14.73 -18.33 14.94
C LEU A 170 -14.35 -17.34 16.03
N ARG A 171 -13.06 -17.16 16.30
CA ARG A 171 -12.57 -16.17 17.25
C ARG A 171 -12.87 -14.74 16.78
N LEU A 172 -12.68 -14.46 15.50
CA LEU A 172 -12.95 -13.14 14.91
C LEU A 172 -14.44 -12.80 14.90
N THR A 173 -15.32 -13.81 14.77
CA THR A 173 -16.77 -13.60 14.79
C THR A 173 -17.34 -13.58 16.20
N GLY A 174 -16.54 -13.85 17.22
CA GLY A 174 -17.00 -13.90 18.60
C GLY A 174 -17.71 -15.20 19.00
N ASP A 175 -17.71 -16.19 18.13
CA ASP A 175 -18.35 -17.49 18.38
C ASP A 175 -17.46 -18.45 19.16
N ASP A 176 -16.24 -18.06 19.42
CA ASP A 176 -15.30 -18.84 20.22
C ASP A 176 -15.48 -18.51 21.70
N LYS A 177 -16.13 -19.40 22.40
CA LYS A 177 -16.30 -19.29 23.85
C LYS A 177 -15.52 -20.35 24.58
#